data_6564e514130318786ac3671b9502810b
#
_entry.id   6564e514130318786ac3671b9502810b
#
_cell.length_a   1.000
_cell.length_b   1.000
_cell.length_c   1.000
_cell.angle_alpha   90.00
_cell.angle_beta   90.00
_cell.angle_gamma   90.00
#
_symmetry.space_group_name_H-M   'P 1'
#
loop_
_entity.id
_entity.type
_entity.pdbx_description
1 polymer ?
#
loop_
_entity_poly.entity_id
_entity_poly.type
_entity_poly.pdbx_seq_one_letter_code
_entity_poly.pdbx_strand_id
1 'polypeptide(L)'
;MEKTVNNKAWFLVLPVLVVVAFSAVIPLMTVVNYSVNDTFGNNDFFWAGLEWFEEAVTSDRIHEALGRQILFSAIILAIEVPLGIFIALNMPKQGFWSSLSLVLMALPLLIPFNVVGTIWQIFGRVDIGLLGHTLAALGLDYNYVRDPFAAWATIIVMDVWHWTSLVALLCYAGLQSIPNAFYQAARIDQASRWKVFRYIELPKMQGVLLIAVLLRFMDSFMIYTEPFVVTGGGPGNSTTFLSIDLVKQAVGQFDLGPAAAFSIMYFLVILLVSWVFYTVMTNLDKAEGQ
;
A
#
# COMPACT_ATOMS: atom_id res chain seq x y z
N MET A 1 -40.97 6.29 6.92
CA MET A 1 -40.44 7.67 6.77
C MET A 1 -39.92 7.81 5.36
N GLU A 2 -40.65 8.50 4.47
CA GLU A 2 -40.12 8.83 3.13
C GLU A 2 -38.89 9.77 3.29
N LYS A 3 -37.78 9.34 2.78
CA LYS A 3 -36.59 10.23 2.69
C LYS A 3 -36.92 11.34 1.69
N THR A 4 -37.18 12.54 2.16
CA THR A 4 -37.28 13.72 1.30
C THR A 4 -35.98 13.94 0.59
N VAL A 5 -35.94 13.67 -0.73
CA VAL A 5 -34.76 13.91 -1.56
C VAL A 5 -34.55 15.41 -1.66
N ASN A 6 -33.50 15.91 -1.03
CA ASN A 6 -33.15 17.34 -1.09
C ASN A 6 -32.31 17.64 -2.34
N ASN A 7 -32.96 17.97 -3.43
CA ASN A 7 -32.31 18.28 -4.71
C ASN A 7 -31.33 19.48 -4.63
N LYS A 8 -31.44 20.34 -3.62
CA LYS A 8 -30.49 21.46 -3.41
C LYS A 8 -29.10 20.98 -2.94
N ALA A 9 -29.01 19.76 -2.39
CA ALA A 9 -27.73 19.18 -2.00
C ALA A 9 -26.80 18.99 -3.21
N TRP A 10 -27.33 18.80 -4.43
CA TRP A 10 -26.53 18.69 -5.64
C TRP A 10 -25.69 19.92 -5.94
N PHE A 11 -26.17 21.14 -5.58
CA PHE A 11 -25.37 22.36 -5.77
C PHE A 11 -24.11 22.41 -4.92
N LEU A 12 -24.07 21.69 -3.80
CA LEU A 12 -22.89 21.60 -2.94
C LEU A 12 -21.91 20.53 -3.45
N VAL A 13 -22.44 19.47 -4.08
CA VAL A 13 -21.62 18.35 -4.60
C VAL A 13 -21.09 18.64 -5.99
N LEU A 14 -21.83 19.37 -6.81
CA LEU A 14 -21.52 19.62 -8.22
C LEU A 14 -20.15 20.25 -8.46
N PRO A 15 -19.68 21.27 -7.73
CA PRO A 15 -18.34 21.83 -7.94
C PRO A 15 -17.23 20.81 -7.71
N VAL A 16 -17.36 19.99 -6.64
CA VAL A 16 -16.39 18.93 -6.35
C VAL A 16 -16.43 17.84 -7.44
N LEU A 17 -17.63 17.46 -7.86
CA LEU A 17 -17.82 16.45 -8.90
C LEU A 17 -17.22 16.91 -10.23
N VAL A 18 -17.38 18.19 -10.61
CA VAL A 18 -16.79 18.76 -11.83
C VAL A 18 -15.25 18.72 -11.74
N VAL A 19 -14.66 19.16 -10.63
CA VAL A 19 -13.20 19.13 -10.44
C VAL A 19 -12.67 17.70 -10.51
N VAL A 20 -13.31 16.76 -9.81
CA VAL A 20 -12.91 15.34 -9.81
C VAL A 20 -13.07 14.73 -11.21
N ALA A 21 -14.18 15.03 -11.90
CA ALA A 21 -14.38 14.54 -13.28
C ALA A 21 -13.29 15.05 -14.22
N PHE A 22 -12.93 16.33 -14.16
CA PHE A 22 -11.83 16.88 -14.95
C PHE A 22 -10.50 16.20 -14.63
N SER A 23 -10.18 16.03 -13.36
CA SER A 23 -8.91 15.46 -12.91
C SER A 23 -8.78 13.96 -13.18
N ALA A 24 -9.89 13.23 -13.29
CA ALA A 24 -9.89 11.78 -13.51
C ALA A 24 -10.17 11.43 -14.99
N VAL A 25 -11.21 12.02 -15.60
CA VAL A 25 -11.68 11.60 -16.93
C VAL A 25 -10.69 11.98 -18.02
N ILE A 26 -10.15 13.20 -17.99
CA ILE A 26 -9.24 13.66 -19.04
C ILE A 26 -7.94 12.83 -19.06
N PRO A 27 -7.21 12.63 -17.94
CA PRO A 27 -6.04 11.74 -17.93
C PRO A 27 -6.36 10.31 -18.34
N LEU A 28 -7.48 9.75 -17.87
CA LEU A 28 -7.89 8.39 -18.24
C LEU A 28 -8.15 8.27 -19.75
N MET A 29 -8.88 9.24 -20.35
CA MET A 29 -9.09 9.27 -21.80
C MET A 29 -7.77 9.40 -22.57
N THR A 30 -6.82 10.16 -22.05
CA THR A 30 -5.49 10.30 -22.65
C THR A 30 -4.74 8.97 -22.63
N VAL A 31 -4.74 8.28 -21.48
CA VAL A 31 -4.10 6.96 -21.36
C VAL A 31 -4.76 5.94 -22.29
N VAL A 32 -6.11 5.92 -22.37
CA VAL A 32 -6.82 5.04 -23.31
C VAL A 32 -6.47 5.36 -24.76
N ASN A 33 -6.36 6.64 -25.09
CA ASN A 33 -5.95 7.04 -26.46
C ASN A 33 -4.53 6.58 -26.78
N TYR A 34 -3.57 6.79 -25.88
CA TYR A 34 -2.19 6.33 -26.09
C TYR A 34 -2.08 4.80 -26.15
N SER A 35 -2.88 4.06 -25.39
CA SER A 35 -2.80 2.60 -25.33
C SER A 35 -3.14 1.87 -26.62
N VAL A 36 -3.78 2.54 -27.56
CA VAL A 36 -4.17 1.99 -28.88
C VAL A 36 -3.45 2.67 -30.05
N ASN A 37 -2.54 3.59 -29.75
CA ASN A 37 -1.76 4.30 -30.74
C ASN A 37 -0.25 4.16 -30.44
N ASP A 38 0.53 4.18 -31.52
CA ASP A 38 1.95 4.43 -31.43
C ASP A 38 2.21 5.93 -31.57
N THR A 39 3.15 6.47 -30.79
CA THR A 39 3.44 7.90 -30.74
C THR A 39 4.88 8.14 -31.14
N PHE A 40 5.08 8.74 -32.30
CA PHE A 40 6.38 9.25 -32.71
C PHE A 40 6.53 10.73 -32.34
N GLY A 41 7.77 11.22 -32.32
CA GLY A 41 8.04 12.64 -32.10
C GLY A 41 7.16 13.53 -32.98
N ASN A 42 6.82 14.74 -32.54
CA ASN A 42 5.93 15.71 -33.17
C ASN A 42 4.41 15.47 -33.07
N ASN A 43 3.94 14.67 -32.10
CA ASN A 43 2.51 14.32 -31.94
C ASN A 43 1.88 13.57 -33.13
N ASP A 44 2.65 12.82 -33.86
CA ASP A 44 2.12 11.92 -34.86
C ASP A 44 1.63 10.65 -34.21
N PHE A 45 0.35 10.29 -34.44
CA PHE A 45 -0.31 9.12 -33.88
C PHE A 45 -0.58 8.10 -34.99
N PHE A 46 -0.12 6.89 -34.81
CA PHE A 46 -0.39 5.76 -35.69
C PHE A 46 -1.21 4.72 -34.95
N TRP A 47 -2.28 4.24 -35.54
CA TRP A 47 -3.15 3.27 -34.91
C TRP A 47 -2.44 1.91 -34.77
N ALA A 48 -2.17 1.51 -33.52
CA ALA A 48 -1.56 0.22 -33.17
C ALA A 48 -2.61 -0.83 -32.74
N GLY A 49 -3.85 -0.43 -32.48
CA GLY A 49 -4.89 -1.34 -32.04
C GLY A 49 -4.63 -1.95 -30.65
N LEU A 50 -4.56 -3.29 -30.59
CA LEU A 50 -4.31 -4.02 -29.33
C LEU A 50 -2.90 -4.57 -29.22
N GLU A 51 -1.99 -4.21 -30.10
CA GLU A 51 -0.62 -4.74 -30.16
C GLU A 51 0.12 -4.54 -28.83
N TRP A 52 0.01 -3.35 -28.24
CA TRP A 52 0.63 -3.03 -26.94
C TRP A 52 0.08 -3.84 -25.77
N PHE A 53 -1.19 -4.24 -25.83
CA PHE A 53 -1.78 -5.12 -24.82
C PHE A 53 -1.27 -6.55 -24.97
N GLU A 54 -1.12 -7.04 -26.20
CA GLU A 54 -0.54 -8.35 -26.48
C GLU A 54 0.93 -8.40 -26.03
N GLU A 55 1.72 -7.37 -26.36
CA GLU A 55 3.09 -7.23 -25.87
C GLU A 55 3.16 -7.22 -24.34
N ALA A 56 2.32 -6.45 -23.67
CA ALA A 56 2.31 -6.39 -22.21
C ALA A 56 1.96 -7.75 -21.57
N VAL A 57 1.04 -8.52 -22.15
CA VAL A 57 0.67 -9.85 -21.66
C VAL A 57 1.77 -10.89 -21.89
N THR A 58 2.54 -10.77 -22.97
CA THR A 58 3.59 -11.74 -23.33
C THR A 58 4.97 -11.38 -22.82
N SER A 59 5.15 -10.17 -22.28
CA SER A 59 6.45 -9.65 -21.81
C SER A 59 6.96 -10.34 -20.54
N ASP A 60 8.06 -11.07 -20.64
CA ASP A 60 8.75 -11.66 -19.47
C ASP A 60 9.14 -10.60 -18.45
N ARG A 61 9.53 -9.42 -18.89
CA ARG A 61 9.88 -8.27 -18.03
C ARG A 61 8.73 -7.89 -17.11
N ILE A 62 7.50 -7.78 -17.66
CA ILE A 62 6.29 -7.43 -16.91
C ILE A 62 5.91 -8.56 -15.95
N HIS A 63 6.00 -9.83 -16.39
CA HIS A 63 5.72 -10.98 -15.55
C HIS A 63 6.67 -11.05 -14.34
N GLU A 64 7.96 -10.83 -14.55
CA GLU A 64 8.93 -10.77 -13.46
C GLU A 64 8.66 -9.59 -12.49
N ALA A 65 8.33 -8.41 -13.03
CA ALA A 65 7.98 -7.26 -12.21
C ALA A 65 6.69 -7.50 -11.41
N LEU A 66 5.69 -8.16 -12.01
CA LEU A 66 4.46 -8.59 -11.33
C LEU A 66 4.77 -9.62 -10.22
N GLY A 67 5.61 -10.59 -10.49
CA GLY A 67 6.05 -11.57 -9.50
C GLY A 67 6.72 -10.89 -8.29
N ARG A 68 7.63 -9.95 -8.54
CA ARG A 68 8.27 -9.14 -7.49
C ARG A 68 7.25 -8.31 -6.71
N GLN A 69 6.29 -7.69 -7.39
CA GLN A 69 5.23 -6.88 -6.77
C GLN A 69 4.35 -7.71 -5.83
N ILE A 70 3.86 -8.86 -6.29
CA ILE A 70 3.03 -9.77 -5.50
C ILE A 70 3.82 -10.29 -4.27
N LEU A 71 5.07 -10.70 -4.49
CA LEU A 71 5.93 -11.18 -3.40
C LEU A 71 6.16 -10.09 -2.35
N PHE A 72 6.47 -8.87 -2.78
CA PHE A 72 6.65 -7.73 -1.89
C PHE A 72 5.39 -7.46 -1.06
N SER A 73 4.23 -7.31 -1.71
CA SER A 73 2.95 -7.06 -1.04
C SER A 73 2.60 -8.19 -0.04
N ALA A 74 2.84 -9.44 -0.42
CA ALA A 74 2.59 -10.57 0.48
C ALA A 74 3.50 -10.53 1.73
N ILE A 75 4.79 -10.24 1.55
CA ILE A 75 5.76 -10.19 2.66
C ILE A 75 5.42 -9.05 3.62
N ILE A 76 5.21 -7.84 3.11
CA ILE A 76 4.94 -6.70 3.99
C ILE A 76 3.62 -6.88 4.74
N LEU A 77 2.55 -7.35 4.09
CA LEU A 77 1.28 -7.62 4.77
C LEU A 77 1.41 -8.71 5.82
N ALA A 78 2.18 -9.77 5.54
CA ALA A 78 2.45 -10.83 6.51
C ALA A 78 3.22 -10.36 7.75
N ILE A 79 3.97 -9.27 7.64
CA ILE A 79 4.72 -8.67 8.76
C ILE A 79 3.90 -7.56 9.43
N GLU A 80 3.40 -6.60 8.66
CA GLU A 80 2.73 -5.39 9.18
C GLU A 80 1.43 -5.70 9.91
N VAL A 81 0.62 -6.61 9.39
CA VAL A 81 -0.68 -6.91 10.00
C VAL A 81 -0.51 -7.54 11.38
N PRO A 82 0.27 -8.61 11.59
CA PRO A 82 0.51 -9.14 12.93
C PRO A 82 1.23 -8.15 13.85
N LEU A 83 2.20 -7.40 13.33
CA LEU A 83 2.95 -6.42 14.11
C LEU A 83 2.05 -5.24 14.54
N GLY A 84 1.22 -4.73 13.66
CA GLY A 84 0.26 -3.67 13.96
C GLY A 84 -0.78 -4.10 15.00
N ILE A 85 -1.32 -5.33 14.89
CA ILE A 85 -2.21 -5.93 15.90
C ILE A 85 -1.47 -6.04 17.24
N PHE A 86 -0.24 -6.57 17.22
CA PHE A 86 0.55 -6.73 18.44
C PHE A 86 0.80 -5.39 19.15
N ILE A 87 1.19 -4.36 18.40
CA ILE A 87 1.39 -3.01 18.93
C ILE A 87 0.06 -2.48 19.52
N ALA A 88 -1.04 -2.55 18.78
CA ALA A 88 -2.35 -2.05 19.22
C ALA A 88 -2.83 -2.71 20.51
N LEU A 89 -2.62 -4.03 20.67
CA LEU A 89 -2.98 -4.77 21.86
C LEU A 89 -2.17 -4.36 23.11
N ASN A 90 -0.97 -3.83 22.91
CA ASN A 90 -0.07 -3.42 23.98
C ASN A 90 -0.07 -1.91 24.24
N MET A 91 -0.77 -1.11 23.41
CA MET A 91 -0.89 0.33 23.63
C MET A 91 -1.75 0.63 24.88
N PRO A 92 -1.36 1.64 25.69
CA PRO A 92 -2.17 2.10 26.81
C PRO A 92 -3.53 2.62 26.35
N LYS A 93 -4.60 2.27 27.05
CA LYS A 93 -5.98 2.60 26.67
C LYS A 93 -6.40 4.03 27.07
N GLN A 94 -5.77 4.63 28.09
CA GLN A 94 -6.16 5.92 28.67
C GLN A 94 -4.95 6.67 29.24
N GLY A 95 -5.12 7.98 29.39
CA GLY A 95 -4.14 8.86 30.02
C GLY A 95 -3.03 9.34 29.09
N PHE A 96 -2.04 10.02 29.70
CA PHE A 96 -0.92 10.65 28.99
C PHE A 96 -0.16 9.66 28.07
N TRP A 97 0.11 8.46 28.56
CA TRP A 97 0.83 7.45 27.79
C TRP A 97 0.08 6.94 26.55
N SER A 98 -1.26 6.95 26.59
CA SER A 98 -2.08 6.66 25.40
C SER A 98 -1.89 7.75 24.34
N SER A 99 -1.99 9.01 24.73
CA SER A 99 -1.79 10.14 23.81
C SER A 99 -0.38 10.17 23.24
N LEU A 100 0.63 9.95 24.09
CA LEU A 100 2.02 9.89 23.65
C LEU A 100 2.25 8.76 22.65
N SER A 101 1.72 7.55 22.92
CA SER A 101 1.84 6.42 22.01
C SER A 101 1.18 6.70 20.65
N LEU A 102 0.01 7.33 20.63
CA LEU A 102 -0.66 7.74 19.39
C LEU A 102 0.18 8.73 18.57
N VAL A 103 0.76 9.74 19.23
CA VAL A 103 1.65 10.69 18.56
C VAL A 103 2.88 10.01 17.99
N LEU A 104 3.56 9.17 18.78
CA LEU A 104 4.75 8.45 18.34
C LEU A 104 4.46 7.52 17.16
N MET A 105 3.31 6.84 17.19
CA MET A 105 2.88 5.99 16.07
C MET A 105 2.50 6.78 14.82
N ALA A 106 2.01 8.01 14.96
CA ALA A 106 1.69 8.85 13.82
C ALA A 106 2.91 9.48 13.14
N LEU A 107 4.04 9.63 13.84
CA LEU A 107 5.22 10.30 13.30
C LEU A 107 5.73 9.71 11.97
N PRO A 108 5.91 8.39 11.81
CA PRO A 108 6.35 7.84 10.53
C PRO A 108 5.42 8.21 9.37
N LEU A 109 4.10 8.18 9.58
CA LEU A 109 3.09 8.47 8.55
C LEU A 109 3.07 9.93 8.09
N LEU A 110 3.61 10.84 8.89
CA LEU A 110 3.68 12.27 8.55
C LEU A 110 4.90 12.62 7.69
N ILE A 111 5.82 11.67 7.51
CA ILE A 111 7.03 11.90 6.72
C ILE A 111 6.69 11.68 5.24
N PRO A 112 6.99 12.64 4.34
CA PRO A 112 6.76 12.46 2.90
C PRO A 112 7.56 11.28 2.33
N PHE A 113 6.99 10.55 1.38
CA PHE A 113 7.55 9.32 0.81
C PHE A 113 8.98 9.46 0.27
N ASN A 114 9.28 10.57 -0.42
CA ASN A 114 10.64 10.85 -0.91
C ASN A 114 11.64 11.07 0.23
N VAL A 115 11.20 11.65 1.34
CA VAL A 115 12.04 11.86 2.53
C VAL A 115 12.28 10.54 3.24
N VAL A 116 11.27 9.66 3.35
CA VAL A 116 11.43 8.29 3.86
C VAL A 116 12.51 7.56 3.06
N GLY A 117 12.39 7.53 1.73
CA GLY A 117 13.38 6.92 0.86
C GLY A 117 14.79 7.50 1.07
N THR A 118 14.92 8.82 1.18
CA THR A 118 16.22 9.49 1.40
C THR A 118 16.82 9.15 2.77
N ILE A 119 16.00 9.12 3.83
CA ILE A 119 16.45 8.72 5.18
C ILE A 119 17.04 7.31 5.12
N TRP A 120 16.32 6.36 4.54
CA TRP A 120 16.76 4.97 4.48
C TRP A 120 17.92 4.75 3.53
N GLN A 121 18.00 5.52 2.42
CA GLN A 121 19.14 5.53 1.53
C GLN A 121 20.44 5.91 2.27
N ILE A 122 20.40 6.98 3.07
CA ILE A 122 21.57 7.41 3.86
C ILE A 122 21.81 6.45 5.02
N PHE A 123 20.77 6.04 5.75
CA PHE A 123 20.84 5.18 6.93
C PHE A 123 21.42 3.81 6.62
N GLY A 124 21.10 3.24 5.45
CA GLY A 124 21.60 1.95 4.98
C GLY A 124 23.00 1.96 4.38
N ARG A 125 23.61 3.13 4.13
CA ARG A 125 24.97 3.19 3.54
C ARG A 125 26.04 2.66 4.48
N VAL A 126 26.94 1.83 3.95
CA VAL A 126 28.03 1.22 4.73
C VAL A 126 29.07 2.24 5.18
N ASP A 127 29.32 3.27 4.36
CA ASP A 127 30.36 4.28 4.59
C ASP A 127 29.97 5.36 5.61
N ILE A 128 28.69 5.80 5.62
CA ILE A 128 28.23 6.92 6.46
C ILE A 128 26.96 6.62 7.24
N GLY A 129 26.22 5.56 6.90
CA GLY A 129 24.93 5.23 7.49
C GLY A 129 25.07 4.44 8.79
N LEU A 130 24.26 4.79 9.78
CA LEU A 130 24.28 4.11 11.07
C LEU A 130 23.98 2.61 10.94
N LEU A 131 22.95 2.23 10.17
CA LEU A 131 22.58 0.83 9.96
C LEU A 131 23.68 0.09 9.20
N GLY A 132 24.07 0.60 8.03
CA GLY A 132 25.07 -0.06 7.20
C GLY A 132 26.41 -0.22 7.90
N HIS A 133 26.90 0.83 8.58
CA HIS A 133 28.13 0.79 9.34
C HIS A 133 28.06 -0.21 10.53
N THR A 134 26.93 -0.22 11.26
CA THR A 134 26.74 -1.13 12.40
C THR A 134 26.72 -2.59 11.93
N LEU A 135 26.00 -2.91 10.87
CA LEU A 135 25.96 -4.27 10.32
C LEU A 135 27.33 -4.74 9.84
N ALA A 136 28.07 -3.86 9.15
CA ALA A 136 29.46 -4.13 8.73
C ALA A 136 30.40 -4.35 9.94
N ALA A 137 30.27 -3.54 10.99
CA ALA A 137 31.05 -3.70 12.23
C ALA A 137 30.75 -5.01 12.97
N LEU A 138 29.53 -5.56 12.82
CA LEU A 138 29.14 -6.87 13.33
C LEU A 138 29.61 -8.03 12.43
N GLY A 139 30.33 -7.75 11.34
CA GLY A 139 30.85 -8.75 10.41
C GLY A 139 29.81 -9.27 9.41
N LEU A 140 28.67 -8.59 9.27
CA LEU A 140 27.66 -8.91 8.27
C LEU A 140 28.01 -8.24 6.95
N ASP A 141 28.01 -9.03 5.86
CA ASP A 141 28.21 -8.49 4.50
C ASP A 141 26.90 -7.86 4.00
N TYR A 142 26.69 -6.60 4.40
CA TYR A 142 25.49 -5.85 4.05
C TYR A 142 25.85 -4.72 3.08
N ASN A 143 25.26 -4.78 1.88
CA ASN A 143 25.38 -3.69 0.91
C ASN A 143 24.15 -3.69 -0.03
N TYR A 144 23.14 -2.89 0.28
CA TYR A 144 21.88 -2.83 -0.49
C TYR A 144 22.09 -2.31 -1.94
N VAL A 145 23.21 -1.69 -2.24
CA VAL A 145 23.51 -1.21 -3.60
C VAL A 145 24.00 -2.34 -4.50
N ARG A 146 24.66 -3.36 -3.92
CA ARG A 146 25.32 -4.45 -4.67
C ARG A 146 24.62 -5.79 -4.53
N ASP A 147 24.02 -6.05 -3.37
CA ASP A 147 23.38 -7.32 -3.06
C ASP A 147 21.84 -7.22 -3.16
N PRO A 148 21.20 -8.03 -4.03
CA PRO A 148 19.75 -8.06 -4.16
C PRO A 148 19.00 -8.38 -2.87
N PHE A 149 19.53 -9.29 -2.04
CA PHE A 149 18.90 -9.65 -0.78
C PHE A 149 18.93 -8.48 0.22
N ALA A 150 20.08 -7.80 0.35
CA ALA A 150 20.19 -6.62 1.19
C ALA A 150 19.29 -5.47 0.70
N ALA A 151 19.14 -5.29 -0.62
CA ALA A 151 18.23 -4.31 -1.21
C ALA A 151 16.77 -4.59 -0.84
N TRP A 152 16.32 -5.83 -1.01
CA TRP A 152 14.97 -6.27 -0.61
C TRP A 152 14.73 -6.10 0.89
N ALA A 153 15.66 -6.56 1.73
CA ALA A 153 15.56 -6.43 3.17
C ALA A 153 15.43 -4.96 3.60
N THR A 154 16.23 -4.07 2.98
CA THR A 154 16.18 -2.63 3.27
C THR A 154 14.83 -2.03 2.91
N ILE A 155 14.30 -2.33 1.72
CA ILE A 155 13.00 -1.81 1.27
C ILE A 155 11.85 -2.37 2.15
N ILE A 156 11.88 -3.66 2.49
CA ILE A 156 10.87 -4.28 3.35
C ILE A 156 10.88 -3.63 4.75
N VAL A 157 12.06 -3.50 5.36
CA VAL A 157 12.17 -2.90 6.70
C VAL A 157 11.75 -1.42 6.69
N MET A 158 12.10 -0.69 5.64
CA MET A 158 11.66 0.69 5.42
C MET A 158 10.14 0.79 5.36
N ASP A 159 9.50 -0.02 4.53
CA ASP A 159 8.05 -0.02 4.34
C ASP A 159 7.32 -0.44 5.63
N VAL A 160 7.76 -1.52 6.27
CA VAL A 160 7.23 -1.99 7.55
C VAL A 160 7.36 -0.90 8.63
N TRP A 161 8.51 -0.22 8.73
CA TRP A 161 8.68 0.88 9.68
C TRP A 161 7.71 2.03 9.40
N HIS A 162 7.52 2.40 8.14
CA HIS A 162 6.66 3.51 7.76
C HIS A 162 5.18 3.18 7.99
N TRP A 163 4.72 2.03 7.54
CA TRP A 163 3.32 1.71 7.40
C TRP A 163 2.70 0.85 8.52
N THR A 164 3.49 0.15 9.32
CA THR A 164 2.96 -0.57 10.49
C THR A 164 2.16 0.33 11.42
N SER A 165 2.54 1.61 11.47
CA SER A 165 1.84 2.64 12.24
C SER A 165 0.38 2.79 11.85
N LEU A 166 0.06 2.76 10.54
CA LEU A 166 -1.32 2.83 10.05
C LEU A 166 -2.13 1.63 10.54
N VAL A 167 -1.60 0.42 10.38
CA VAL A 167 -2.26 -0.81 10.83
C VAL A 167 -2.48 -0.77 12.34
N ALA A 168 -1.47 -0.36 13.11
CA ALA A 168 -1.55 -0.28 14.56
C ALA A 168 -2.61 0.73 15.02
N LEU A 169 -2.68 1.91 14.41
CA LEU A 169 -3.66 2.93 14.75
C LEU A 169 -5.09 2.51 14.42
N LEU A 170 -5.30 1.88 13.26
CA LEU A 170 -6.60 1.33 12.87
C LEU A 170 -7.03 0.20 13.83
N CYS A 171 -6.15 -0.74 14.13
CA CYS A 171 -6.42 -1.83 15.08
C CYS A 171 -6.70 -1.26 16.48
N TYR A 172 -5.94 -0.26 16.93
CA TYR A 172 -6.16 0.38 18.21
C TYR A 172 -7.55 1.05 18.27
N ALA A 173 -7.95 1.77 17.23
CA ALA A 173 -9.29 2.36 17.15
C ALA A 173 -10.38 1.27 17.20
N GLY A 174 -10.20 0.15 16.49
CA GLY A 174 -11.09 -1.01 16.56
C GLY A 174 -11.19 -1.61 17.95
N LEU A 175 -10.07 -1.76 18.66
CA LEU A 175 -10.04 -2.25 20.04
C LEU A 175 -10.76 -1.29 21.02
N GLN A 176 -10.63 0.00 20.82
CA GLN A 176 -11.28 1.01 21.66
C GLN A 176 -12.81 1.06 21.47
N SER A 177 -13.31 0.61 20.32
CA SER A 177 -14.75 0.55 20.06
C SER A 177 -15.46 -0.63 20.76
N ILE A 178 -14.70 -1.60 21.28
CA ILE A 178 -15.27 -2.78 21.96
C ILE A 178 -15.84 -2.39 23.32
N PRO A 179 -17.15 -2.60 23.57
CA PRO A 179 -17.76 -2.28 24.87
C PRO A 179 -17.11 -3.03 26.04
N ASN A 180 -16.91 -2.32 27.16
CA ASN A 180 -16.30 -2.89 28.36
C ASN A 180 -17.05 -4.12 28.94
N ALA A 181 -18.34 -4.24 28.64
CA ALA A 181 -19.16 -5.39 29.08
C ALA A 181 -18.57 -6.74 28.63
N PHE A 182 -18.00 -6.81 27.40
CA PHE A 182 -17.34 -8.04 26.92
C PHE A 182 -16.12 -8.41 27.75
N TYR A 183 -15.34 -7.43 28.14
CA TYR A 183 -14.14 -7.67 28.99
C TYR A 183 -14.54 -8.02 30.45
N GLN A 184 -15.64 -7.46 30.95
CA GLN A 184 -16.19 -7.81 32.27
C GLN A 184 -16.69 -9.27 32.29
N ALA A 185 -17.45 -9.68 31.28
CA ALA A 185 -17.90 -11.05 31.15
C ALA A 185 -16.71 -12.03 31.07
N ALA A 186 -15.72 -11.72 30.23
CA ALA A 186 -14.51 -12.55 30.12
C ALA A 186 -13.73 -12.69 31.42
N ARG A 187 -13.76 -11.66 32.29
CA ARG A 187 -13.15 -11.73 33.63
C ARG A 187 -13.92 -12.65 34.58
N ILE A 188 -15.26 -12.60 34.52
CA ILE A 188 -16.12 -13.49 35.31
C ILE A 188 -15.85 -14.95 34.91
N ASP A 189 -15.75 -15.20 33.59
CA ASP A 189 -15.46 -16.52 33.02
C ASP A 189 -13.99 -16.95 33.18
N GLN A 190 -13.15 -16.13 33.82
CA GLN A 190 -11.71 -16.37 33.98
C GLN A 190 -11.00 -16.70 32.64
N ALA A 191 -11.43 -16.07 31.55
CA ALA A 191 -10.89 -16.32 30.23
C ALA A 191 -9.43 -15.85 30.14
N SER A 192 -8.56 -16.71 29.59
CA SER A 192 -7.16 -16.35 29.34
C SER A 192 -7.05 -15.24 28.31
N ARG A 193 -5.92 -14.48 28.32
CA ARG A 193 -5.64 -13.40 27.36
C ARG A 193 -5.79 -13.85 25.89
N TRP A 194 -5.32 -15.07 25.57
CA TRP A 194 -5.47 -15.66 24.24
C TRP A 194 -6.94 -15.90 23.86
N LYS A 195 -7.76 -16.37 24.81
CA LYS A 195 -9.22 -16.57 24.58
C LYS A 195 -9.91 -15.24 24.35
N VAL A 196 -9.59 -14.19 25.13
CA VAL A 196 -10.11 -12.84 24.93
C VAL A 196 -9.74 -12.33 23.53
N PHE A 197 -8.49 -12.45 23.13
CA PHE A 197 -8.05 -12.07 21.80
C PHE A 197 -8.81 -12.83 20.70
N ARG A 198 -8.83 -14.16 20.77
CA ARG A 198 -9.37 -15.01 19.70
C ARG A 198 -10.89 -14.93 19.54
N TYR A 199 -11.62 -14.75 20.66
CA TYR A 199 -13.10 -14.84 20.66
C TYR A 199 -13.79 -13.49 20.84
N ILE A 200 -13.10 -12.44 21.27
CA ILE A 200 -13.68 -11.11 21.47
C ILE A 200 -13.01 -10.08 20.58
N GLU A 201 -11.69 -9.88 20.77
CA GLU A 201 -10.98 -8.76 20.13
C GLU A 201 -10.86 -8.97 18.62
N LEU A 202 -10.37 -10.12 18.19
CA LEU A 202 -10.16 -10.42 16.76
C LEU A 202 -11.48 -10.39 15.95
N PRO A 203 -12.58 -11.05 16.37
CA PRO A 203 -13.84 -10.96 15.64
C PRO A 203 -14.40 -9.53 15.60
N LYS A 204 -14.32 -8.79 16.71
CA LYS A 204 -14.82 -7.40 16.76
C LYS A 204 -13.98 -6.41 15.95
N MET A 205 -12.71 -6.72 15.72
CA MET A 205 -11.82 -5.92 14.86
C MET A 205 -11.86 -6.32 13.39
N GLN A 206 -12.57 -7.38 13.02
CA GLN A 206 -12.51 -7.96 11.68
C GLN A 206 -12.78 -6.93 10.57
N GLY A 207 -13.80 -6.09 10.70
CA GLY A 207 -14.10 -5.04 9.73
C GLY A 207 -12.94 -4.02 9.57
N VAL A 208 -12.35 -3.61 10.68
CA VAL A 208 -11.21 -2.67 10.67
C VAL A 208 -9.95 -3.32 10.10
N LEU A 209 -9.71 -4.60 10.42
CA LEU A 209 -8.59 -5.36 9.85
C LEU A 209 -8.70 -5.51 8.34
N LEU A 210 -9.89 -5.79 7.83
CA LEU A 210 -10.13 -5.88 6.39
C LEU A 210 -9.86 -4.54 5.69
N ILE A 211 -10.30 -3.42 6.29
CA ILE A 211 -9.98 -2.09 5.77
C ILE A 211 -8.47 -1.85 5.78
N ALA A 212 -7.78 -2.18 6.88
CA ALA A 212 -6.34 -2.01 6.98
C ALA A 212 -5.59 -2.83 5.93
N VAL A 213 -5.95 -4.11 5.76
CA VAL A 213 -5.35 -5.00 4.75
C VAL A 213 -5.62 -4.49 3.33
N LEU A 214 -6.86 -4.07 3.03
CA LEU A 214 -7.20 -3.53 1.71
C LEU A 214 -6.41 -2.27 1.39
N LEU A 215 -6.37 -1.30 2.31
CA LEU A 215 -5.61 -0.06 2.13
C LEU A 215 -4.13 -0.35 1.91
N ARG A 216 -3.54 -1.21 2.74
CA ARG A 216 -2.12 -1.58 2.60
C ARG A 216 -1.82 -2.37 1.34
N PHE A 217 -2.73 -3.27 0.94
CA PHE A 217 -2.59 -3.98 -0.33
C PHE A 217 -2.57 -3.02 -1.51
N MET A 218 -3.56 -2.12 -1.58
CA MET A 218 -3.64 -1.13 -2.68
C MET A 218 -2.41 -0.22 -2.72
N ASP A 219 -1.98 0.28 -1.57
CA ASP A 219 -0.81 1.14 -1.46
C ASP A 219 0.47 0.40 -1.84
N SER A 220 0.68 -0.80 -1.30
CA SER A 220 1.85 -1.62 -1.62
C SER A 220 1.96 -1.96 -3.10
N PHE A 221 0.83 -2.14 -3.78
CA PHE A 221 0.81 -2.36 -5.23
C PHE A 221 1.18 -1.11 -6.03
N MET A 222 1.04 0.07 -5.47
CA MET A 222 1.37 1.35 -6.12
C MET A 222 2.71 1.93 -5.63
N ILE A 223 3.47 1.19 -4.83
CA ILE A 223 4.73 1.67 -4.25
C ILE A 223 5.72 2.03 -5.36
N TYR A 224 6.18 3.26 -5.35
CA TYR A 224 7.15 3.77 -6.33
C TYR A 224 8.26 4.59 -5.66
N THR A 225 7.89 5.66 -4.96
CA THR A 225 8.81 6.74 -4.56
C THR A 225 9.91 6.24 -3.65
N GLU A 226 9.58 5.52 -2.58
CA GLU A 226 10.53 5.09 -1.57
C GLU A 226 11.55 4.08 -2.12
N PRO A 227 11.15 2.96 -2.77
CA PRO A 227 12.12 2.02 -3.32
C PRO A 227 12.90 2.61 -4.50
N PHE A 228 12.28 3.51 -5.29
CA PHE A 228 12.99 4.20 -6.36
C PHE A 228 14.11 5.10 -5.83
N VAL A 229 13.85 5.86 -4.76
CA VAL A 229 14.86 6.71 -4.11
C VAL A 229 15.98 5.87 -3.52
N VAL A 230 15.67 4.73 -2.89
CA VAL A 230 16.69 3.88 -2.25
C VAL A 230 17.58 3.17 -3.26
N THR A 231 16.98 2.52 -4.28
CA THR A 231 17.68 1.57 -5.17
C THR A 231 17.60 1.90 -6.65
N GLY A 232 16.67 2.76 -7.08
CA GLY A 232 16.38 2.99 -8.50
C GLY A 232 15.87 1.77 -9.25
N GLY A 233 15.44 0.71 -8.49
CA GLY A 233 15.05 -0.61 -9.02
C GLY A 233 16.16 -1.65 -9.05
N GLY A 234 17.38 -1.30 -8.55
CA GLY A 234 18.57 -2.16 -8.53
C GLY A 234 18.76 -2.97 -7.23
N PRO A 235 19.87 -3.71 -7.13
CA PRO A 235 20.89 -3.95 -8.17
C PRO A 235 20.32 -4.78 -9.34
N GLY A 236 20.78 -4.47 -10.54
CA GLY A 236 20.16 -4.97 -11.78
C GLY A 236 18.70 -4.54 -11.86
N ASN A 237 17.76 -5.50 -11.90
CA ASN A 237 16.31 -5.27 -11.85
C ASN A 237 15.65 -5.89 -10.60
N SER A 238 16.44 -6.21 -9.57
CA SER A 238 15.97 -6.99 -8.42
C SER A 238 14.84 -6.33 -7.65
N THR A 239 14.79 -5.00 -7.58
CA THR A 239 13.74 -4.21 -6.92
C THR A 239 12.92 -3.38 -7.90
N THR A 240 12.95 -3.72 -9.19
CA THR A 240 12.09 -3.09 -10.19
C THR A 240 10.68 -3.69 -10.07
N PHE A 241 9.83 -3.01 -9.30
CA PHE A 241 8.40 -3.32 -9.16
C PHE A 241 7.62 -2.83 -10.39
N LEU A 242 6.35 -3.22 -10.52
CA LEU A 242 5.50 -2.82 -11.66
C LEU A 242 5.43 -1.31 -11.85
N SER A 243 5.25 -0.56 -10.77
CA SER A 243 5.19 0.91 -10.78
C SER A 243 6.50 1.55 -11.25
N ILE A 244 7.65 1.00 -10.80
CA ILE A 244 8.98 1.47 -11.21
C ILE A 244 9.22 1.17 -12.69
N ASP A 245 8.84 0.00 -13.15
CA ASP A 245 8.96 -0.41 -14.55
C ASP A 245 8.10 0.48 -15.46
N LEU A 246 6.85 0.69 -15.08
CA LEU A 246 5.92 1.57 -15.78
C LEU A 246 6.47 3.00 -15.92
N VAL A 247 6.95 3.58 -14.83
CA VAL A 247 7.49 4.96 -14.85
C VAL A 247 8.78 5.04 -15.66
N LYS A 248 9.65 4.04 -15.60
CA LYS A 248 10.85 3.97 -16.46
C LYS A 248 10.46 3.95 -17.94
N GLN A 249 9.43 3.19 -18.33
CA GLN A 249 8.95 3.12 -19.69
C GLN A 249 8.28 4.42 -20.13
N ALA A 250 7.31 4.92 -19.35
CA ALA A 250 6.53 6.10 -19.71
C ALA A 250 7.36 7.41 -19.69
N VAL A 251 8.14 7.60 -18.62
CA VAL A 251 8.84 8.89 -18.37
C VAL A 251 10.30 8.81 -18.76
N GLY A 252 10.95 7.67 -18.48
CA GLY A 252 12.37 7.49 -18.78
C GLY A 252 12.68 7.27 -20.25
N GLN A 253 11.83 6.48 -20.94
CA GLN A 253 12.00 6.11 -22.34
C GLN A 253 11.08 6.92 -23.28
N PHE A 254 10.06 7.59 -22.75
CA PHE A 254 8.98 8.25 -23.50
C PHE A 254 8.23 7.31 -24.46
N ASP A 255 8.18 6.03 -24.09
CA ASP A 255 7.48 5.00 -24.85
C ASP A 255 6.02 4.93 -24.38
N LEU A 256 5.22 5.88 -24.84
CA LEU A 256 3.90 6.18 -24.28
C LEU A 256 2.83 5.15 -24.63
N GLY A 257 2.85 4.57 -25.83
CA GLY A 257 1.86 3.57 -26.27
C GLY A 257 1.89 2.32 -25.41
N PRO A 258 2.99 1.56 -25.38
CA PRO A 258 3.15 0.39 -24.52
C PRO A 258 2.98 0.70 -23.04
N ALA A 259 3.52 1.83 -22.55
CA ALA A 259 3.36 2.23 -21.15
C ALA A 259 1.89 2.51 -20.78
N ALA A 260 1.11 3.10 -21.69
CA ALA A 260 -0.31 3.35 -21.49
C ALA A 260 -1.13 2.05 -21.44
N ALA A 261 -0.87 1.10 -22.35
CA ALA A 261 -1.49 -0.22 -22.32
C ALA A 261 -1.14 -0.96 -21.03
N PHE A 262 0.12 -0.96 -20.64
CA PHE A 262 0.58 -1.54 -19.37
C PHE A 262 -0.09 -0.89 -18.16
N SER A 263 -0.23 0.45 -18.13
CA SER A 263 -0.88 1.15 -17.02
C SER A 263 -2.36 0.78 -16.88
N ILE A 264 -3.09 0.61 -18.00
CA ILE A 264 -4.49 0.14 -17.98
C ILE A 264 -4.57 -1.28 -17.40
N MET A 265 -3.73 -2.19 -17.86
CA MET A 265 -3.71 -3.57 -17.33
C MET A 265 -3.37 -3.60 -15.84
N TYR A 266 -2.40 -2.82 -15.42
CA TYR A 266 -2.02 -2.66 -14.03
C TYR A 266 -3.18 -2.13 -13.18
N PHE A 267 -3.86 -1.09 -13.66
CA PHE A 267 -5.07 -0.56 -13.02
C PHE A 267 -6.17 -1.63 -12.89
N LEU A 268 -6.41 -2.43 -13.95
CA LEU A 268 -7.42 -3.49 -13.91
C LEU A 268 -7.07 -4.59 -12.89
N VAL A 269 -5.80 -4.93 -12.73
CA VAL A 269 -5.36 -5.89 -11.67
C VAL A 269 -5.68 -5.34 -10.28
N ILE A 270 -5.34 -4.07 -10.01
CA ILE A 270 -5.64 -3.44 -8.72
C ILE A 270 -7.16 -3.39 -8.47
N LEU A 271 -7.92 -3.01 -9.49
CA LEU A 271 -9.38 -2.92 -9.42
C LEU A 271 -10.02 -4.27 -9.13
N LEU A 272 -9.56 -5.34 -9.81
CA LEU A 272 -10.06 -6.71 -9.60
C LEU A 272 -9.81 -7.15 -8.16
N VAL A 273 -8.59 -6.99 -7.66
CA VAL A 273 -8.27 -7.38 -6.28
C VAL A 273 -9.04 -6.54 -5.28
N SER A 274 -9.15 -5.23 -5.49
CA SER A 274 -9.95 -4.35 -4.64
C SER A 274 -11.44 -4.75 -4.62
N TRP A 275 -11.98 -5.15 -5.76
CA TRP A 275 -13.35 -5.63 -5.86
C TRP A 275 -13.56 -6.96 -5.10
N VAL A 276 -12.61 -7.88 -5.19
CA VAL A 276 -12.64 -9.14 -4.41
C VAL A 276 -12.65 -8.83 -2.91
N PHE A 277 -11.74 -7.98 -2.44
CA PHE A 277 -11.70 -7.56 -1.03
C PHE A 277 -13.01 -6.89 -0.59
N TYR A 278 -13.54 -5.96 -1.38
CA TYR A 278 -14.82 -5.30 -1.11
C TYR A 278 -15.95 -6.30 -0.99
N THR A 279 -16.01 -7.28 -1.90
CA THR A 279 -17.05 -8.34 -1.88
C THR A 279 -16.94 -9.20 -0.62
N VAL A 280 -15.72 -9.57 -0.23
CA VAL A 280 -15.48 -10.31 1.02
C VAL A 280 -15.94 -9.50 2.23
N MET A 281 -15.57 -8.21 2.31
CA MET A 281 -15.98 -7.32 3.41
C MET A 281 -17.51 -7.24 3.53
N THR A 282 -18.20 -6.96 2.43
CA THR A 282 -19.66 -6.79 2.45
C THR A 282 -20.41 -8.08 2.79
N ASN A 283 -19.84 -9.23 2.46
CA ASN A 283 -20.43 -10.52 2.83
C ASN A 283 -20.23 -10.85 4.33
N LEU A 284 -19.11 -10.47 4.90
CA LEU A 284 -18.84 -10.63 6.33
C LEU A 284 -19.76 -9.73 7.18
N ASP A 285 -19.93 -8.46 6.80
CA ASP A 285 -20.84 -7.54 7.48
C ASP A 285 -22.30 -8.05 7.49
N LYS A 286 -22.73 -8.69 6.40
CA LYS A 286 -24.07 -9.30 6.32
C LYS A 286 -24.21 -10.53 7.21
N ALA A 287 -23.15 -11.31 7.39
CA ALA A 287 -23.15 -12.49 8.24
C ALA A 287 -23.17 -12.13 9.74
N GLU A 288 -22.57 -10.97 10.12
CA GLU A 288 -22.58 -10.47 11.51
C GLU A 288 -23.90 -9.74 11.89
N GLY A 289 -24.67 -9.28 10.90
CA GLY A 289 -25.95 -8.59 11.10
C GLY A 289 -27.18 -9.52 11.22
N GLN A 290 -27.00 -10.83 11.05
CA GLN A 290 -27.99 -11.87 11.28
C GLN A 290 -27.74 -12.59 12.62
#